data_65520c59bf5ba3e3e861f343a8dff630
#
_entry.id   65520c59bf5ba3e3e861f343a8dff630
#
_cell.length_a   1.000
_cell.length_b   1.000
_cell.length_c   1.000
_cell.angle_alpha   90.00
_cell.angle_beta   90.00
_cell.angle_gamma   90.00
#
_symmetry.space_group_name_H-M   'P 1'
#
loop_
_entity.id
_entity.type
_entity.pdbx_description
1 polymer ?
#
loop_
_entity_poly.entity_id
_entity_poly.type
_entity_poly.pdbx_seq_one_letter_code
_entity_poly.pdbx_strand_id
1 'polypeptide(L)'
;ILLADTIGFIDELPSDLLDAFHATLDESLQCDLLLLVVDSSDEPEEFRRKLSTTRREVLERGDESGMNIKVVLTKSDLGGNIESAIETVNSMGMTNPLVVSSHDGQGMDELRESIMYSLYGPKTTLVVSEGDKVERSAEAYVSQIYDLGIVTERNGLELTLWCGKAEMMKLISKSDGRISIK
;
A
#
# COMPACT_ATOMS: atom_id res chain seq x y z
N ILE A 1 -7.85 2.18 6.71
CA ILE A 1 -7.48 2.29 5.28
C ILE A 1 -8.74 2.38 4.47
N LEU A 2 -8.83 3.35 3.56
CA LEU A 2 -9.86 3.45 2.55
C LEU A 2 -9.28 2.90 1.23
N LEU A 3 -9.97 1.94 0.62
CA LEU A 3 -9.66 1.42 -0.70
C LEU A 3 -10.70 1.94 -1.69
N ALA A 4 -10.25 2.63 -2.73
CA ALA A 4 -11.10 3.08 -3.83
C ALA A 4 -10.74 2.26 -5.08
N ASP A 5 -11.76 1.72 -5.74
CA ASP A 5 -11.63 1.08 -7.05
C ASP A 5 -12.02 2.07 -8.14
N THR A 6 -11.33 2.04 -9.27
CA THR A 6 -11.60 2.89 -10.42
C THR A 6 -12.27 2.09 -11.55
N ILE A 7 -12.85 2.78 -12.51
CA ILE A 7 -13.48 2.15 -13.71
C ILE A 7 -12.44 1.38 -14.55
N GLY A 8 -11.13 1.63 -14.30
CA GLY A 8 -10.02 1.12 -15.12
C GLY A 8 -9.78 1.99 -16.36
N PHE A 9 -8.65 1.77 -17.00
CA PHE A 9 -8.32 2.45 -18.26
C PHE A 9 -9.02 1.75 -19.41
N ILE A 10 -9.93 2.46 -20.05
CA ILE A 10 -10.71 1.99 -21.18
C ILE A 10 -10.15 2.67 -22.44
N ASP A 11 -9.72 1.87 -23.40
CA ASP A 11 -9.37 2.38 -24.73
C ASP A 11 -10.64 2.87 -25.43
N GLU A 12 -10.55 4.04 -26.08
CA GLU A 12 -11.65 4.62 -26.88
C GLU A 12 -12.91 4.97 -26.08
N LEU A 13 -12.77 5.71 -24.96
CA LEU A 13 -13.93 6.31 -24.30
C LEU A 13 -14.61 7.35 -25.21
N PRO A 14 -15.95 7.33 -25.32
CA PRO A 14 -16.68 8.44 -25.95
C PRO A 14 -16.33 9.77 -25.27
N SER A 15 -16.26 10.85 -26.07
CA SER A 15 -15.88 12.19 -25.58
C SER A 15 -16.72 12.67 -24.39
N ASP A 16 -17.98 12.30 -24.36
CA ASP A 16 -18.94 12.71 -23.32
C ASP A 16 -18.66 12.03 -21.96
N LEU A 17 -17.95 10.89 -21.97
CA LEU A 17 -17.55 10.14 -20.78
C LEU A 17 -16.10 10.47 -20.33
N LEU A 18 -15.30 11.03 -21.23
CA LEU A 18 -13.91 11.39 -20.95
C LEU A 18 -13.77 12.38 -19.78
N ASP A 19 -14.60 13.43 -19.74
CA ASP A 19 -14.54 14.43 -18.69
C ASP A 19 -14.90 13.85 -17.32
N ALA A 20 -15.91 12.99 -17.26
CA ALA A 20 -16.30 12.31 -16.02
C ALA A 20 -15.23 11.30 -15.57
N PHE A 21 -14.63 10.57 -16.52
CA PHE A 21 -13.51 9.66 -16.24
C PHE A 21 -12.29 10.44 -15.71
N HIS A 22 -11.95 11.55 -16.36
CA HIS A 22 -10.84 12.39 -15.94
C HIS A 22 -11.02 12.95 -14.53
N ALA A 23 -12.22 13.44 -14.19
CA ALA A 23 -12.51 13.94 -12.85
C ALA A 23 -12.36 12.83 -11.78
N THR A 24 -12.82 11.61 -12.07
CA THR A 24 -12.67 10.46 -11.16
C THR A 24 -11.20 10.03 -11.02
N LEU A 25 -10.44 10.08 -12.11
CA LEU A 25 -9.02 9.78 -12.09
C LEU A 25 -8.24 10.83 -11.28
N ASP A 26 -8.49 12.11 -11.50
CA ASP A 26 -7.85 13.21 -10.77
C ASP A 26 -8.13 13.13 -9.26
N GLU A 27 -9.33 12.72 -8.86
CA GLU A 27 -9.66 12.45 -7.46
C GLU A 27 -8.88 11.24 -6.92
N SER A 28 -8.78 10.17 -7.73
CA SER A 28 -8.05 8.95 -7.35
C SER A 28 -6.54 9.17 -7.21
N LEU A 29 -5.96 10.14 -7.93
CA LEU A 29 -4.55 10.49 -7.85
C LEU A 29 -4.17 11.25 -6.56
N GLN A 30 -5.16 11.72 -5.78
CA GLN A 30 -4.94 12.35 -4.47
C GLN A 30 -4.83 11.31 -3.32
N CYS A 31 -4.47 10.07 -3.63
CA CYS A 31 -4.34 9.00 -2.65
C CYS A 31 -2.90 8.92 -2.07
N ASP A 32 -2.77 8.29 -0.90
CA ASP A 32 -1.47 8.03 -0.26
C ASP A 32 -0.66 6.95 -1.00
N LEU A 33 -1.34 6.05 -1.72
CA LEU A 33 -0.75 4.97 -2.49
C LEU A 33 -1.62 4.63 -3.69
N LEU A 34 -1.05 4.64 -4.89
CA LEU A 34 -1.68 4.21 -6.12
C LEU A 34 -1.17 2.81 -6.52
N LEU A 35 -2.10 1.88 -6.72
CA LEU A 35 -1.80 0.55 -7.25
C LEU A 35 -2.16 0.50 -8.74
N LEU A 36 -1.16 0.34 -9.61
CA LEU A 36 -1.38 0.05 -11.03
C LEU A 36 -1.51 -1.45 -11.22
N VAL A 37 -2.73 -1.92 -11.39
CA VAL A 37 -3.05 -3.34 -11.52
C VAL A 37 -3.08 -3.72 -13.00
N VAL A 38 -2.22 -4.65 -13.40
CA VAL A 38 -2.06 -5.08 -14.80
C VAL A 38 -2.13 -6.60 -14.90
N ASP A 39 -2.81 -7.09 -15.92
CA ASP A 39 -2.93 -8.52 -16.20
C ASP A 39 -1.63 -9.05 -16.82
N SER A 40 -0.92 -9.93 -16.09
CA SER A 40 0.34 -10.50 -16.57
C SER A 40 0.16 -11.65 -17.56
N SER A 41 -1.07 -12.11 -17.76
CA SER A 41 -1.40 -13.16 -18.75
C SER A 41 -1.65 -12.60 -20.15
N ASP A 42 -1.70 -11.28 -20.31
CA ASP A 42 -1.82 -10.65 -21.63
C ASP A 42 -0.60 -10.96 -22.51
N GLU A 43 -0.81 -10.97 -23.81
CA GLU A 43 0.30 -11.05 -24.78
C GLU A 43 1.25 -9.86 -24.60
N PRO A 44 2.58 -10.02 -24.83
CA PRO A 44 3.59 -9.00 -24.49
C PRO A 44 3.34 -7.62 -25.13
N GLU A 45 2.82 -7.57 -26.35
CA GLU A 45 2.49 -6.31 -27.03
C GLU A 45 1.30 -5.60 -26.37
N GLU A 46 0.27 -6.36 -26.05
CA GLU A 46 -0.92 -5.86 -25.38
C GLU A 46 -0.62 -5.40 -23.95
N PHE A 47 0.15 -6.19 -23.21
CA PHE A 47 0.65 -5.83 -21.89
C PHE A 47 1.40 -4.49 -21.92
N ARG A 48 2.36 -4.37 -22.86
CA ARG A 48 3.15 -3.13 -23.03
C ARG A 48 2.26 -1.93 -23.38
N ARG A 49 1.30 -2.13 -24.26
CA ARG A 49 0.35 -1.10 -24.68
C ARG A 49 -0.48 -0.60 -23.50
N LYS A 50 -1.13 -1.50 -22.76
CA LYS A 50 -1.93 -1.18 -21.58
C LYS A 50 -1.11 -0.45 -20.52
N LEU A 51 0.07 -0.98 -20.18
CA LEU A 51 0.93 -0.39 -19.18
C LEU A 51 1.41 1.01 -19.58
N SER A 52 1.80 1.21 -20.85
CA SER A 52 2.26 2.52 -21.34
C SER A 52 1.14 3.55 -21.36
N THR A 53 -0.08 3.16 -21.73
CA THR A 53 -1.26 4.05 -21.69
C THR A 53 -1.56 4.47 -20.25
N THR A 54 -1.66 3.48 -19.34
CA THR A 54 -1.93 3.74 -17.93
C THR A 54 -0.87 4.66 -17.31
N ARG A 55 0.42 4.36 -17.56
CA ARG A 55 1.52 5.18 -17.06
C ARG A 55 1.44 6.62 -17.59
N ARG A 56 1.20 6.80 -18.86
CA ARG A 56 1.08 8.14 -19.47
C ARG A 56 -0.05 8.93 -18.83
N GLU A 57 -1.24 8.38 -18.71
CA GLU A 57 -2.41 9.05 -18.10
C GLU A 57 -2.14 9.46 -16.64
N VAL A 58 -1.49 8.57 -15.89
CA VAL A 58 -1.12 8.87 -14.49
C VAL A 58 -0.08 10.00 -14.41
N LEU A 59 0.96 9.98 -15.27
CA LEU A 59 2.04 10.96 -15.25
C LEU A 59 1.62 12.32 -15.80
N GLU A 60 0.74 12.36 -16.80
CA GLU A 60 0.23 13.63 -17.37
C GLU A 60 -0.66 14.40 -16.38
N ARG A 61 -1.26 13.71 -15.41
CA ARG A 61 -2.21 14.30 -14.46
C ARG A 61 -1.67 14.42 -13.05
N GLY A 62 -0.75 13.56 -12.68
CA GLY A 62 -0.16 13.54 -11.34
C GLY A 62 1.11 14.37 -11.24
N ASP A 63 1.42 14.84 -10.04
CA ASP A 63 2.74 15.40 -9.75
C ASP A 63 3.70 14.23 -9.49
N GLU A 64 4.56 13.92 -10.46
CA GLU A 64 5.55 12.82 -10.36
C GLU A 64 6.40 12.88 -9.10
N SER A 65 6.61 14.07 -8.55
CA SER A 65 7.56 14.29 -7.44
C SER A 65 7.09 13.76 -6.09
N GLY A 66 5.81 13.37 -5.95
CA GLY A 66 5.23 12.95 -4.67
C GLY A 66 4.38 11.68 -4.71
N MET A 67 4.06 11.13 -5.89
CA MET A 67 3.16 9.98 -5.98
C MET A 67 3.85 8.66 -5.60
N ASN A 68 3.26 7.96 -4.64
CA ASN A 68 3.67 6.61 -4.28
C ASN A 68 2.91 5.60 -5.15
N ILE A 69 3.58 5.09 -6.20
CA ILE A 69 2.98 4.18 -7.17
C ILE A 69 3.61 2.80 -7.03
N LYS A 70 2.78 1.75 -7.02
CA LYS A 70 3.21 0.35 -7.11
C LYS A 70 2.52 -0.35 -8.26
N VAL A 71 3.27 -1.12 -9.02
CA VAL A 71 2.73 -1.98 -10.08
C VAL A 71 2.42 -3.36 -9.49
N VAL A 72 1.23 -3.86 -9.79
CA VAL A 72 0.76 -5.18 -9.38
C VAL A 72 0.44 -5.99 -10.62
N LEU A 73 1.21 -7.04 -10.85
CA LEU A 73 1.04 -8.01 -11.93
C LEU A 73 0.12 -9.12 -11.45
N THR A 74 -1.11 -9.14 -11.97
CA THR A 74 -2.13 -10.11 -11.56
C THR A 74 -2.17 -11.33 -12.46
N LYS A 75 -2.93 -12.35 -12.04
CA LYS A 75 -3.17 -13.60 -12.79
C LYS A 75 -1.89 -14.38 -13.10
N SER A 76 -0.95 -14.39 -12.17
CA SER A 76 0.30 -15.15 -12.31
C SER A 76 0.09 -16.67 -12.46
N ASP A 77 -1.06 -17.17 -12.03
CA ASP A 77 -1.49 -18.57 -12.15
C ASP A 77 -1.87 -19.00 -13.58
N LEU A 78 -2.22 -18.06 -14.46
CA LEU A 78 -2.64 -18.41 -15.82
C LEU A 78 -1.46 -18.69 -16.77
N GLY A 79 -0.26 -18.61 -16.27
CA GLY A 79 0.95 -18.68 -17.09
C GLY A 79 1.16 -17.34 -17.83
N GLY A 80 2.13 -17.30 -18.64
CA GLY A 80 2.55 -16.08 -19.32
C GLY A 80 4.04 -15.85 -19.04
N ASN A 81 4.60 -14.87 -19.70
CA ASN A 81 6.00 -14.55 -19.49
C ASN A 81 6.13 -13.47 -18.40
N ILE A 82 5.96 -13.88 -17.13
CA ILE A 82 6.08 -12.98 -15.97
C ILE A 82 7.44 -12.26 -15.96
N GLU A 83 8.52 -12.94 -16.34
CA GLU A 83 9.85 -12.33 -16.43
C GLU A 83 9.86 -11.18 -17.44
N SER A 84 9.28 -11.38 -18.62
CA SER A 84 9.14 -10.32 -19.64
C SER A 84 8.24 -9.18 -19.17
N ALA A 85 7.18 -9.47 -18.42
CA ALA A 85 6.32 -8.45 -17.83
C ALA A 85 7.11 -7.59 -16.82
N ILE A 86 7.89 -8.22 -15.95
CA ILE A 86 8.76 -7.54 -14.97
C ILE A 86 9.81 -6.68 -15.70
N GLU A 87 10.47 -7.22 -16.73
CA GLU A 87 11.43 -6.48 -17.55
C GLU A 87 10.78 -5.26 -18.22
N THR A 88 9.55 -5.42 -18.72
CA THR A 88 8.80 -4.33 -19.35
C THR A 88 8.50 -3.23 -18.33
N VAL A 89 8.01 -3.56 -17.14
CA VAL A 89 7.76 -2.62 -16.03
C VAL A 89 9.04 -1.87 -15.67
N ASN A 90 10.15 -2.59 -15.48
CA ASN A 90 11.44 -2.00 -15.13
C ASN A 90 11.98 -1.08 -16.24
N SER A 91 11.80 -1.46 -17.52
CA SER A 91 12.22 -0.64 -18.67
C SER A 91 11.48 0.70 -18.76
N MET A 92 10.28 0.79 -18.16
CA MET A 92 9.48 2.00 -18.09
C MET A 92 9.80 2.86 -16.84
N GLY A 93 10.83 2.48 -16.07
CA GLY A 93 11.24 3.23 -14.88
C GLY A 93 10.39 2.95 -13.63
N MET A 94 9.46 1.98 -13.70
CA MET A 94 8.71 1.50 -12.54
C MET A 94 9.43 0.26 -12.00
N THR A 95 9.78 0.26 -10.72
CA THR A 95 10.63 -0.80 -10.15
C THR A 95 9.86 -1.69 -9.19
N ASN A 96 10.35 -2.93 -9.03
CA ASN A 96 9.84 -3.88 -8.05
C ASN A 96 8.32 -4.15 -8.16
N PRO A 97 7.81 -4.57 -9.33
CA PRO A 97 6.40 -4.95 -9.43
C PRO A 97 6.11 -6.16 -8.53
N LEU A 98 4.92 -6.16 -7.94
CA LEU A 98 4.43 -7.27 -7.14
C LEU A 98 3.69 -8.25 -8.05
N VAL A 99 4.02 -9.53 -7.95
CA VAL A 99 3.41 -10.59 -8.76
C VAL A 99 2.42 -11.34 -7.89
N VAL A 100 1.16 -11.37 -8.29
CA VAL A 100 0.09 -11.94 -7.48
C VAL A 100 -0.90 -12.78 -8.29
N SER A 101 -1.53 -13.72 -7.60
CA SER A 101 -2.72 -14.41 -8.07
C SER A 101 -3.79 -14.41 -6.98
N SER A 102 -4.96 -13.91 -7.29
CA SER A 102 -6.13 -14.01 -6.40
C SER A 102 -6.75 -15.40 -6.43
N HIS A 103 -6.43 -16.24 -7.41
CA HIS A 103 -6.98 -17.57 -7.57
C HIS A 103 -6.35 -18.58 -6.58
N ASP A 104 -5.03 -18.57 -6.44
CA ASP A 104 -4.28 -19.48 -5.56
C ASP A 104 -3.65 -18.78 -4.34
N GLY A 105 -3.74 -17.45 -4.27
CA GLY A 105 -3.21 -16.65 -3.16
C GLY A 105 -1.74 -16.30 -3.26
N GLN A 106 -1.06 -16.69 -4.34
CA GLN A 106 0.36 -16.36 -4.53
C GLN A 106 0.58 -14.85 -4.45
N GLY A 107 1.59 -14.41 -3.72
CA GLY A 107 2.01 -13.01 -3.61
C GLY A 107 1.04 -12.08 -2.85
N MET A 108 -0.10 -12.58 -2.36
CA MET A 108 -1.10 -11.75 -1.70
C MET A 108 -0.65 -11.22 -0.33
N ASP A 109 0.15 -11.99 0.39
CA ASP A 109 0.71 -11.54 1.67
C ASP A 109 1.81 -10.50 1.46
N GLU A 110 2.66 -10.67 0.45
CA GLU A 110 3.68 -9.69 0.02
C GLU A 110 3.03 -8.39 -0.44
N LEU A 111 1.92 -8.47 -1.19
CA LEU A 111 1.14 -7.31 -1.60
C LEU A 111 0.62 -6.55 -0.37
N ARG A 112 0.01 -7.27 0.58
CA ARG A 112 -0.52 -6.68 1.82
C ARG A 112 0.59 -6.00 2.62
N GLU A 113 1.72 -6.66 2.82
CA GLU A 113 2.87 -6.10 3.53
C GLU A 113 3.45 -4.88 2.81
N SER A 114 3.53 -4.93 1.49
CA SER A 114 4.03 -3.82 0.67
C SER A 114 3.12 -2.59 0.74
N ILE A 115 1.79 -2.77 0.75
CA ILE A 115 0.81 -1.69 0.97
C ILE A 115 1.01 -1.08 2.36
N MET A 116 1.06 -1.92 3.39
CA MET A 116 1.22 -1.47 4.77
C MET A 116 2.53 -0.70 4.97
N TYR A 117 3.63 -1.22 4.41
CA TYR A 117 4.91 -0.53 4.45
C TYR A 117 4.88 0.83 3.76
N SER A 118 4.17 0.93 2.63
CA SER A 118 4.05 2.19 1.88
C SER A 118 3.26 3.25 2.64
N LEU A 119 2.24 2.85 3.39
CA LEU A 119 1.37 3.75 4.13
C LEU A 119 1.93 4.13 5.51
N TYR A 120 2.61 3.22 6.18
CA TYR A 120 3.02 3.38 7.58
C TYR A 120 4.53 3.32 7.81
N GLY A 121 5.31 2.89 6.81
CA GLY A 121 6.73 2.57 6.97
C GLY A 121 6.94 1.19 7.61
N PRO A 122 8.11 0.92 8.22
CA PRO A 122 8.41 -0.37 8.82
C PRO A 122 7.54 -0.66 10.05
N LYS A 123 7.23 -1.94 10.28
CA LYS A 123 6.64 -2.38 11.57
C LYS A 123 7.51 -1.93 12.73
N THR A 124 6.87 -1.49 13.80
CA THR A 124 7.56 -1.06 15.02
C THR A 124 7.08 -1.88 16.20
N THR A 125 8.00 -2.32 17.05
CA THR A 125 7.65 -2.98 18.32
C THR A 125 7.69 -1.97 19.44
N LEU A 126 6.57 -1.80 20.13
CA LEU A 126 6.43 -1.00 21.33
C LEU A 126 6.41 -1.91 22.56
N VAL A 127 7.09 -1.47 23.60
CA VAL A 127 7.15 -2.15 24.90
C VAL A 127 6.50 -1.28 25.94
N VAL A 128 5.56 -1.84 26.69
CA VAL A 128 4.91 -1.19 27.84
C VAL A 128 5.62 -1.67 29.10
N SER A 129 6.10 -0.73 29.92
CA SER A 129 6.73 -1.02 31.22
C SER A 129 5.69 -1.11 32.32
N GLU A 130 5.80 -2.10 33.20
CA GLU A 130 5.11 -2.12 34.48
C GLU A 130 5.70 -1.04 35.38
N GLY A 131 4.87 -0.25 36.01
CA GLY A 131 5.33 0.81 36.90
C GLY A 131 4.60 0.82 38.22
N ASP A 132 5.26 1.30 39.26
CA ASP A 132 4.79 1.31 40.64
C ASP A 132 3.65 2.32 40.93
N LYS A 133 3.32 3.19 39.97
CA LYS A 133 2.29 4.22 40.15
C LYS A 133 0.90 3.72 39.74
N VAL A 134 -0.04 3.83 40.63
CA VAL A 134 -1.43 3.35 40.57
C VAL A 134 -2.31 4.04 39.51
N GLU A 135 -1.84 5.11 38.86
CA GLU A 135 -2.71 5.98 38.04
C GLU A 135 -3.19 5.36 36.73
N ARG A 136 -2.41 4.45 36.10
CA ARG A 136 -2.84 3.70 34.90
C ARG A 136 -2.19 2.33 34.88
N SER A 137 -2.98 1.30 34.65
CA SER A 137 -2.47 -0.07 34.48
C SER A 137 -1.71 -0.21 33.13
N ALA A 138 -0.78 -1.17 33.04
CA ALA A 138 -0.10 -1.49 31.80
C ALA A 138 -1.09 -1.82 30.66
N GLU A 139 -2.20 -2.48 30.99
CA GLU A 139 -3.26 -2.81 30.03
C GLU A 139 -3.96 -1.56 29.45
N ALA A 140 -4.03 -0.46 30.18
CA ALA A 140 -4.56 0.80 29.64
C ALA A 140 -3.65 1.38 28.56
N TYR A 141 -2.33 1.24 28.67
CA TYR A 141 -1.40 1.62 27.62
C TYR A 141 -1.43 0.65 26.44
N VAL A 142 -1.57 -0.64 26.70
CA VAL A 142 -1.80 -1.66 25.66
C VAL A 142 -3.04 -1.31 24.83
N SER A 143 -4.15 -0.94 25.48
CA SER A 143 -5.36 -0.50 24.76
C SER A 143 -5.09 0.72 23.87
N GLN A 144 -4.35 1.71 24.36
CA GLN A 144 -4.00 2.89 23.55
C GLN A 144 -3.13 2.54 22.35
N ILE A 145 -2.27 1.51 22.44
CA ILE A 145 -1.48 1.03 21.30
C ILE A 145 -2.40 0.37 20.27
N TYR A 146 -3.41 -0.39 20.66
CA TYR A 146 -4.42 -0.93 19.73
C TYR A 146 -5.21 0.16 19.00
N ASP A 147 -5.50 1.28 19.68
CA ASP A 147 -6.17 2.44 19.07
C ASP A 147 -5.24 3.22 18.12
N LEU A 148 -3.92 3.06 18.28
CA LEU A 148 -2.91 3.77 17.48
C LEU A 148 -2.75 3.21 16.06
N GLY A 149 -2.88 1.89 15.89
CA GLY A 149 -2.57 1.26 14.63
C GLY A 149 -3.00 -0.21 14.55
N ILE A 150 -2.42 -0.92 13.59
CA ILE A 150 -2.75 -2.32 13.33
C ILE A 150 -1.73 -3.22 14.00
N VAL A 151 -2.09 -3.77 15.14
CA VAL A 151 -1.24 -4.71 15.88
C VAL A 151 -1.20 -6.05 15.14
N THR A 152 0.00 -6.50 14.79
CA THR A 152 0.23 -7.77 14.10
C THR A 152 0.64 -8.89 15.05
N GLU A 153 1.33 -8.53 16.14
CA GLU A 153 1.80 -9.50 17.13
C GLU A 153 1.73 -8.89 18.54
N ARG A 154 1.41 -9.72 19.52
CA ARG A 154 1.49 -9.34 20.94
C ARG A 154 2.19 -10.46 21.73
N ASN A 155 3.22 -10.10 22.48
CA ASN A 155 3.88 -10.97 23.43
C ASN A 155 3.93 -10.28 24.81
N GLY A 156 2.94 -10.56 25.64
CA GLY A 156 2.78 -9.89 26.93
C GLY A 156 2.53 -8.39 26.77
N LEU A 157 3.52 -7.58 27.17
CA LEU A 157 3.54 -6.12 27.07
C LEU A 157 4.33 -5.59 25.85
N GLU A 158 4.81 -6.48 24.99
CA GLU A 158 5.41 -6.14 23.70
C GLU A 158 4.37 -6.26 22.57
N LEU A 159 4.20 -5.21 21.78
CA LEU A 159 3.28 -5.17 20.67
C LEU A 159 4.00 -4.73 19.40
N THR A 160 3.93 -5.55 18.36
CA THR A 160 4.42 -5.20 17.01
C THR A 160 3.26 -4.72 16.16
N LEU A 161 3.40 -3.55 15.54
CA LEU A 161 2.30 -2.92 14.84
C LEU A 161 2.75 -2.08 13.64
N TRP A 162 1.80 -1.83 12.75
CA TRP A 162 1.85 -0.77 11.77
C TRP A 162 1.18 0.47 12.33
N CYS A 163 1.87 1.61 12.37
CA CYS A 163 1.30 2.87 12.82
C CYS A 163 2.04 4.07 12.22
N GLY A 164 1.36 5.20 12.15
CA GLY A 164 1.96 6.46 11.75
C GLY A 164 3.04 6.91 12.74
N LYS A 165 4.20 7.33 12.22
CA LYS A 165 5.34 7.73 13.07
C LYS A 165 5.00 8.92 13.99
N ALA A 166 4.23 9.88 13.50
CA ALA A 166 3.87 11.07 14.28
C ALA A 166 2.96 10.72 15.47
N GLU A 167 1.94 9.89 15.22
CA GLU A 167 0.99 9.42 16.25
C GLU A 167 1.70 8.56 17.30
N MET A 168 2.60 7.68 16.86
CA MET A 168 3.42 6.85 17.73
C MET A 168 4.29 7.71 18.67
N MET A 169 5.03 8.67 18.13
CA MET A 169 5.87 9.57 18.93
C MET A 169 5.05 10.40 19.91
N LYS A 170 3.84 10.82 19.52
CA LYS A 170 2.92 11.52 20.37
C LYS A 170 2.41 10.64 21.54
N LEU A 171 2.14 9.36 21.29
CA LEU A 171 1.75 8.42 22.34
C LEU A 171 2.92 8.17 23.31
N ILE A 172 4.10 7.91 22.80
CA ILE A 172 5.32 7.70 23.61
C ILE A 172 5.59 8.91 24.51
N SER A 173 5.53 10.13 23.97
CA SER A 173 5.77 11.36 24.74
C SER A 173 4.76 11.60 25.87
N LYS A 174 3.54 11.10 25.71
CA LYS A 174 2.45 11.21 26.71
C LYS A 174 2.42 10.06 27.70
N SER A 175 3.27 9.07 27.53
CA SER A 175 3.28 7.86 28.37
C SER A 175 4.16 7.98 29.62
N ASP A 176 4.81 9.13 29.85
CA ASP A 176 5.72 9.35 30.96
C ASP A 176 6.82 8.25 31.08
N GLY A 177 7.34 7.83 29.92
CA GLY A 177 8.35 6.79 29.82
C GLY A 177 7.84 5.36 29.97
N ARG A 178 6.50 5.18 30.00
CA ARG A 178 5.87 3.84 30.13
C ARG A 178 5.83 3.07 28.82
N ILE A 179 5.93 3.76 27.69
CA ILE A 179 6.02 3.16 26.36
C ILE A 179 7.36 3.52 25.73
N SER A 180 8.04 2.52 25.22
CA SER A 180 9.30 2.69 24.49
C SER A 180 9.32 1.87 23.19
N ILE A 181 10.16 2.27 22.26
CA ILE A 181 10.46 1.47 21.05
C ILE A 181 11.55 0.47 21.42
N LYS A 182 11.36 -0.79 20.95
CA LYS A 182 12.34 -1.86 21.13
C LYS A 182 13.49 -1.73 20.16
#